data_e8b974dc1b9dd3c9edae4f9252f5f66a
#
_entry.id   e8b974dc1b9dd3c9edae4f9252f5f66a
#
_cell.length_a   1.000
_cell.length_b   1.000
_cell.length_c   1.000
_cell.angle_alpha   90.00
_cell.angle_beta   90.00
_cell.angle_gamma   90.00
#
_symmetry.space_group_name_H-M   'P 1'
#
loop_
_entity.id
_entity.type
_entity.pdbx_description
1 polymer ?
#
loop_
_entity_poly.entity_id
_entity_poly.type
_entity_poly.pdbx_seq_one_letter_code
_entity_poly.pdbx_strand_id
1 'polypeptide(L)'
;MSVLCCALSHFVRSNCKFPIILSNKIKYTANMGKKSALLLIADGSEEMEAVITTDVLRRAGVDVTIAGLTESSCVKCSRDVKICVDAKLQDAVNQKYDVVILPGGLGGSKAFADSAEVGKLLQQQEQENRLIAAICAAPTALKAHGIAKGKQVTSYPAMKDQLTDYYKYLEDKVVTDGMHLFIKFYLLCNKYFIYIHFR
;
A
#
# COMPACT_ATOMS: atom_id res chain seq x y z
N MET A 1 2.74 3.57 15.15
CA MET A 1 1.31 3.73 14.74
C MET A 1 1.03 5.02 13.97
N SER A 2 1.86 6.06 14.06
CA SER A 2 1.49 7.37 13.52
C SER A 2 1.64 7.55 12.01
N VAL A 3 2.64 6.98 11.35
CA VAL A 3 2.90 7.26 9.92
C VAL A 3 1.96 6.50 9.01
N LEU A 4 1.77 5.20 9.23
CA LEU A 4 0.84 4.40 8.43
C LEU A 4 -0.62 4.80 8.71
N CYS A 5 -0.96 5.05 9.98
CA CYS A 5 -2.29 5.51 10.39
C CYS A 5 -2.58 6.93 9.87
N CYS A 6 -1.60 7.83 9.84
CA CYS A 6 -1.77 9.18 9.31
C CYS A 6 -1.89 9.20 7.78
N ALA A 7 -1.11 8.38 7.08
CA ALA A 7 -1.13 8.29 5.62
C ALA A 7 -2.45 7.72 5.08
N LEU A 8 -3.01 6.74 5.77
CA LEU A 8 -4.31 6.14 5.45
C LEU A 8 -5.48 6.87 6.11
N SER A 9 -5.21 7.92 6.91
CA SER A 9 -6.24 8.62 7.69
C SER A 9 -7.33 9.27 6.84
N HIS A 10 -7.02 9.76 5.65
CA HIS A 10 -8.02 10.28 4.72
C HIS A 10 -8.96 9.19 4.20
N PHE A 11 -8.42 8.00 3.94
CA PHE A 11 -9.19 6.84 3.50
C PHE A 11 -9.98 6.22 4.67
N VAL A 12 -9.36 6.14 5.86
CA VAL A 12 -9.94 5.54 7.07
C VAL A 12 -10.92 6.47 7.78
N ARG A 13 -10.76 7.80 7.70
CA ARG A 13 -11.68 8.77 8.35
C ARG A 13 -13.14 8.60 7.92
N SER A 14 -13.40 8.06 6.74
CA SER A 14 -14.77 7.77 6.30
C SER A 14 -15.42 6.57 7.02
N ASN A 15 -14.65 5.74 7.73
CA ASN A 15 -15.15 4.53 8.40
C ASN A 15 -14.94 4.49 9.92
N CYS A 16 -14.24 5.46 10.51
CA CYS A 16 -13.91 5.44 11.93
C CYS A 16 -15.05 6.00 12.79
N LYS A 17 -15.63 5.15 13.66
CA LYS A 17 -16.67 5.51 14.64
C LYS A 17 -16.10 6.05 15.95
N PHE A 18 -14.87 6.55 15.99
CA PHE A 18 -14.36 7.15 17.23
C PHE A 18 -14.85 8.60 17.38
N PRO A 19 -15.53 8.94 18.48
CA PRO A 19 -15.91 10.31 18.73
C PRO A 19 -14.66 11.14 19.08
N ILE A 20 -14.21 11.96 18.14
CA ILE A 20 -13.34 13.09 18.50
C ILE A 20 -14.27 14.13 19.11
N ILE A 21 -14.13 14.35 20.42
CA ILE A 21 -14.83 15.43 21.13
C ILE A 21 -14.23 16.76 20.61
N LEU A 22 -14.85 17.30 19.58
CA LEU A 22 -14.73 18.69 19.19
C LEU A 22 -16.16 19.24 19.04
N SER A 23 -16.47 20.22 19.87
CA SER A 23 -17.74 20.95 19.86
C SER A 23 -17.98 21.52 18.47
N ASN A 24 -18.79 20.88 17.68
CA ASN A 24 -19.76 21.42 16.72
C ASN A 24 -20.29 20.28 15.85
N LYS A 25 -21.59 20.18 15.80
CA LYS A 25 -22.40 19.12 15.17
C LYS A 25 -21.96 18.76 13.75
N ILE A 26 -21.14 17.74 13.59
CA ILE A 26 -20.96 17.06 12.31
C ILE A 26 -21.94 15.90 12.29
N LYS A 27 -23.04 16.06 11.53
CA LYS A 27 -23.92 14.95 11.19
C LYS A 27 -23.17 14.02 10.25
N TYR A 28 -22.70 12.88 10.74
CA TYR A 28 -22.28 11.80 9.86
C TYR A 28 -23.51 11.20 9.20
N THR A 29 -23.70 11.43 7.91
CA THR A 29 -24.67 10.69 7.11
C THR A 29 -24.16 9.26 6.95
N ALA A 30 -24.72 8.36 7.73
CA ALA A 30 -24.49 6.93 7.65
C ALA A 30 -25.13 6.39 6.37
N ASN A 31 -24.41 6.36 5.28
CA ASN A 31 -24.65 5.42 4.17
C ASN A 31 -23.47 5.42 3.16
N MET A 32 -22.23 5.35 3.64
CA MET A 32 -21.12 4.98 2.77
C MET A 32 -20.89 3.48 2.93
N GLY A 33 -21.03 2.73 1.84
CA GLY A 33 -20.72 1.30 1.80
C GLY A 33 -19.33 1.03 2.41
N LYS A 34 -19.14 -0.18 2.96
CA LYS A 34 -17.87 -0.60 3.56
C LYS A 34 -16.76 -0.41 2.53
N LYS A 35 -15.70 0.33 2.90
CA LYS A 35 -14.55 0.54 2.02
C LYS A 35 -13.79 -0.75 1.78
N SER A 36 -13.26 -0.94 0.57
CA SER A 36 -12.53 -2.14 0.16
C SER A 36 -11.10 -1.84 -0.25
N ALA A 37 -10.19 -2.75 0.09
CA ALA A 37 -8.78 -2.67 -0.25
C ALA A 37 -8.28 -3.99 -0.82
N LEU A 38 -7.48 -3.91 -1.88
CA LEU A 38 -6.71 -5.03 -2.40
C LEU A 38 -5.25 -4.83 -2.01
N LEU A 39 -4.70 -5.74 -1.21
CA LEU A 39 -3.27 -5.76 -0.92
C LEU A 39 -2.63 -6.88 -1.74
N LEU A 40 -1.73 -6.50 -2.64
CA LEU A 40 -0.98 -7.45 -3.46
C LEU A 40 0.19 -8.03 -2.65
N ILE A 41 0.50 -9.31 -2.85
CA ILE A 41 1.66 -9.95 -2.25
C ILE A 41 2.28 -10.95 -3.22
N ALA A 42 3.62 -10.99 -3.26
CA ALA A 42 4.40 -11.90 -4.08
C ALA A 42 5.60 -12.43 -3.29
N ASP A 43 6.25 -13.47 -3.80
CA ASP A 43 7.48 -13.97 -3.18
C ASP A 43 8.52 -12.85 -3.07
N GLY A 44 9.12 -12.72 -1.88
CA GLY A 44 10.05 -11.65 -1.54
C GLY A 44 9.41 -10.30 -1.21
N SER A 45 8.07 -10.22 -1.04
CA SER A 45 7.41 -9.05 -0.44
C SER A 45 7.83 -8.86 1.02
N GLU A 46 7.81 -7.61 1.52
CA GLU A 46 8.13 -7.32 2.91
C GLU A 46 6.92 -7.64 3.80
N GLU A 47 7.08 -8.68 4.62
CA GLU A 47 6.02 -9.23 5.46
C GLU A 47 5.46 -8.24 6.48
N MET A 48 6.31 -7.41 7.09
CA MET A 48 5.86 -6.43 8.08
C MET A 48 4.97 -5.37 7.44
N GLU A 49 5.30 -4.93 6.24
CA GLU A 49 4.49 -3.95 5.52
C GLU A 49 3.14 -4.53 5.13
N ALA A 50 3.10 -5.77 4.66
CA ALA A 50 1.86 -6.46 4.31
C ALA A 50 0.96 -6.67 5.54
N VAL A 51 1.52 -7.23 6.63
CA VAL A 51 0.76 -7.58 7.84
C VAL A 51 0.28 -6.35 8.59
N ILE A 52 1.16 -5.34 8.80
CA ILE A 52 0.80 -4.12 9.53
C ILE A 52 -0.29 -3.36 8.76
N THR A 53 -0.15 -3.23 7.45
CA THR A 53 -1.14 -2.54 6.61
C THR A 53 -2.50 -3.25 6.67
N THR A 54 -2.51 -4.57 6.52
CA THR A 54 -3.74 -5.37 6.60
C THR A 54 -4.41 -5.26 7.96
N ASP A 55 -3.66 -5.44 9.05
CA ASP A 55 -4.21 -5.38 10.41
C ASP A 55 -4.80 -4.02 10.72
N VAL A 56 -4.08 -2.94 10.42
CA VAL A 56 -4.56 -1.57 10.69
C VAL A 56 -5.82 -1.26 9.88
N LEU A 57 -5.88 -1.62 8.61
CA LEU A 57 -7.05 -1.38 7.78
C LEU A 57 -8.26 -2.21 8.21
N ARG A 58 -8.06 -3.50 8.52
CA ARG A 58 -9.14 -4.37 9.03
C ARG A 58 -9.68 -3.86 10.39
N ARG A 59 -8.82 -3.41 11.30
CA ARG A 59 -9.23 -2.75 12.56
C ARG A 59 -10.02 -1.47 12.31
N ALA A 60 -9.74 -0.75 11.26
CA ALA A 60 -10.49 0.45 10.86
C ALA A 60 -11.81 0.14 10.14
N GLY A 61 -12.16 -1.13 9.97
CA GLY A 61 -13.41 -1.56 9.32
C GLY A 61 -13.35 -1.61 7.80
N VAL A 62 -12.16 -1.50 7.20
CA VAL A 62 -11.96 -1.68 5.76
C VAL A 62 -11.96 -3.17 5.44
N ASP A 63 -12.61 -3.54 4.33
CA ASP A 63 -12.57 -4.90 3.79
C ASP A 63 -11.30 -5.11 3.00
N VAL A 64 -10.36 -5.87 3.55
CA VAL A 64 -9.05 -6.08 2.94
C VAL A 64 -8.95 -7.51 2.40
N THR A 65 -8.73 -7.62 1.10
CA THR A 65 -8.38 -8.86 0.41
C THR A 65 -6.87 -8.88 0.18
N ILE A 66 -6.18 -9.90 0.65
CA ILE A 66 -4.76 -10.17 0.34
C ILE A 66 -4.73 -11.06 -0.90
N ALA A 67 -4.20 -10.56 -2.02
CA ALA A 67 -4.12 -11.32 -3.26
C ALA A 67 -2.67 -11.67 -3.62
N GLY A 68 -2.43 -12.96 -3.85
CA GLY A 68 -1.13 -13.47 -4.27
C GLY A 68 -0.96 -13.48 -5.78
N LEU A 69 0.25 -13.13 -6.24
CA LEU A 69 0.61 -13.19 -7.66
C LEU A 69 0.85 -14.61 -8.16
N THR A 70 1.11 -15.55 -7.27
CA THR A 70 1.41 -16.95 -7.60
C THR A 70 0.18 -17.84 -7.46
N GLU A 71 0.22 -19.01 -8.11
CA GLU A 71 -0.81 -20.04 -7.96
C GLU A 71 -0.84 -20.69 -6.56
N SER A 72 0.21 -20.50 -5.77
CA SER A 72 0.30 -21.01 -4.39
C SER A 72 -0.67 -20.28 -3.47
N SER A 73 -1.28 -21.02 -2.55
CA SER A 73 -2.10 -20.45 -1.47
C SER A 73 -1.29 -19.65 -0.43
N CYS A 74 0.03 -19.77 -0.44
CA CYS A 74 0.92 -19.05 0.46
C CYS A 74 2.12 -18.48 -0.29
N VAL A 75 2.52 -17.28 0.08
CA VAL A 75 3.64 -16.53 -0.46
C VAL A 75 4.80 -16.57 0.53
N LYS A 76 6.02 -16.78 0.06
CA LYS A 76 7.23 -16.71 0.88
C LYS A 76 7.82 -15.30 0.84
N CYS A 77 7.71 -14.59 1.93
CA CYS A 77 8.13 -13.19 2.08
C CYS A 77 9.66 -13.03 2.20
N SER A 78 10.12 -11.79 2.30
CA SER A 78 11.53 -11.39 2.25
C SER A 78 12.41 -11.97 3.36
N ARG A 79 11.82 -12.33 4.50
CA ARG A 79 12.48 -12.94 5.66
C ARG A 79 11.94 -14.35 5.95
N ASP A 80 11.59 -15.06 4.90
CA ASP A 80 11.12 -16.46 4.95
C ASP A 80 9.79 -16.68 5.68
N VAL A 81 9.09 -15.63 6.12
CA VAL A 81 7.75 -15.75 6.67
C VAL A 81 6.80 -16.15 5.53
N LYS A 82 5.93 -17.12 5.79
CA LYS A 82 4.90 -17.52 4.83
C LYS A 82 3.57 -16.88 5.22
N ILE A 83 2.96 -16.20 4.26
CA ILE A 83 1.65 -15.58 4.40
C ILE A 83 0.69 -16.26 3.44
N CYS A 84 -0.40 -16.81 3.96
CA CYS A 84 -1.47 -17.35 3.14
C CYS A 84 -2.33 -16.19 2.60
N VAL A 85 -2.73 -16.30 1.34
CA VAL A 85 -3.51 -15.28 0.65
C VAL A 85 -4.99 -15.59 0.74
N ASP A 86 -5.82 -14.53 0.70
CA ASP A 86 -7.28 -14.66 0.68
C ASP A 86 -7.79 -15.05 -0.72
N ALA A 87 -7.06 -14.61 -1.78
CA ALA A 87 -7.41 -14.87 -3.17
C ALA A 87 -6.16 -14.93 -4.06
N LYS A 88 -6.27 -15.52 -5.24
CA LYS A 88 -5.29 -15.33 -6.32
C LYS A 88 -5.53 -14.00 -7.02
N LEU A 89 -4.49 -13.41 -7.60
CA LEU A 89 -4.62 -12.15 -8.33
C LEU A 89 -5.67 -12.25 -9.45
N GLN A 90 -5.66 -13.34 -10.21
CA GLN A 90 -6.60 -13.60 -11.32
C GLN A 90 -8.08 -13.53 -10.91
N ASP A 91 -8.39 -13.95 -9.68
CA ASP A 91 -9.75 -13.90 -9.15
C ASP A 91 -10.07 -12.49 -8.59
N ALA A 92 -9.08 -11.88 -7.93
CA ALA A 92 -9.22 -10.58 -7.29
C ALA A 92 -9.42 -9.43 -8.29
N VAL A 93 -8.77 -9.47 -9.46
CA VAL A 93 -8.87 -8.41 -10.48
C VAL A 93 -10.26 -8.25 -11.09
N ASN A 94 -11.15 -9.24 -10.91
CA ASN A 94 -12.53 -9.16 -11.37
C ASN A 94 -13.42 -8.25 -10.51
N GLN A 95 -12.90 -7.74 -9.38
CA GLN A 95 -13.61 -6.87 -8.47
C GLN A 95 -13.00 -5.45 -8.49
N LYS A 96 -13.81 -4.46 -8.11
CA LYS A 96 -13.35 -3.08 -7.96
C LYS A 96 -13.03 -2.82 -6.48
N TYR A 97 -11.90 -2.18 -6.25
CA TYR A 97 -11.43 -1.80 -4.91
C TYR A 97 -11.29 -0.28 -4.80
N ASP A 98 -11.59 0.27 -3.63
CA ASP A 98 -11.36 1.69 -3.34
C ASP A 98 -9.85 2.01 -3.33
N VAL A 99 -9.02 1.05 -2.90
CA VAL A 99 -7.55 1.18 -2.92
C VAL A 99 -6.86 -0.13 -3.33
N VAL A 100 -5.81 -0.02 -4.13
CA VAL A 100 -4.84 -1.09 -4.40
C VAL A 100 -3.53 -0.74 -3.71
N ILE A 101 -2.96 -1.68 -2.96
CA ILE A 101 -1.81 -1.48 -2.09
C ILE A 101 -0.70 -2.45 -2.46
N LEU A 102 0.49 -1.92 -2.71
CA LEU A 102 1.69 -2.68 -2.99
C LEU A 102 2.66 -2.52 -1.81
N PRO A 103 2.88 -3.56 -0.99
CA PRO A 103 3.99 -3.59 -0.06
C PRO A 103 5.32 -3.65 -0.81
N GLY A 104 6.40 -3.27 -0.14
CA GLY A 104 7.73 -3.36 -0.70
C GLY A 104 8.34 -4.76 -0.59
N GLY A 105 9.65 -4.77 -0.31
CA GLY A 105 10.50 -5.93 -0.50
C GLY A 105 11.02 -5.95 -1.95
N LEU A 106 12.32 -6.14 -2.14
CA LEU A 106 12.93 -6.08 -3.47
C LEU A 106 12.38 -7.16 -4.42
N GLY A 107 12.19 -8.38 -3.90
CA GLY A 107 11.64 -9.49 -4.67
C GLY A 107 10.18 -9.24 -5.06
N GLY A 108 9.36 -8.83 -4.09
CA GLY A 108 7.94 -8.52 -4.32
C GLY A 108 7.77 -7.38 -5.30
N SER A 109 8.50 -6.26 -5.12
CA SER A 109 8.45 -5.11 -6.01
C SER A 109 8.87 -5.47 -7.45
N LYS A 110 9.89 -6.34 -7.60
CA LYS A 110 10.28 -6.87 -8.91
C LYS A 110 9.17 -7.73 -9.52
N ALA A 111 8.58 -8.63 -8.75
CA ALA A 111 7.49 -9.48 -9.23
C ALA A 111 6.27 -8.64 -9.66
N PHE A 112 5.94 -7.58 -8.93
CA PHE A 112 4.90 -6.63 -9.34
C PHE A 112 5.25 -5.90 -10.64
N ALA A 113 6.51 -5.47 -10.80
CA ALA A 113 6.98 -4.78 -12.01
C ALA A 113 6.95 -5.67 -13.24
N ASP A 114 7.25 -6.96 -13.08
CA ASP A 114 7.30 -7.94 -14.18
C ASP A 114 5.89 -8.46 -14.57
N SER A 115 4.86 -8.25 -13.74
CA SER A 115 3.52 -8.77 -13.97
C SER A 115 2.68 -7.84 -14.84
N ALA A 116 2.38 -8.26 -16.07
CA ALA A 116 1.48 -7.53 -16.95
C ALA A 116 0.05 -7.39 -16.37
N GLU A 117 -0.39 -8.34 -15.56
CA GLU A 117 -1.71 -8.33 -14.92
C GLU A 117 -1.78 -7.25 -13.83
N VAL A 118 -0.72 -7.12 -13.02
CA VAL A 118 -0.58 -6.00 -12.07
C VAL A 118 -0.57 -4.67 -12.81
N GLY A 119 0.14 -4.57 -13.92
CA GLY A 119 0.15 -3.37 -14.75
C GLY A 119 -1.24 -2.95 -15.21
N LYS A 120 -2.03 -3.88 -15.75
CA LYS A 120 -3.42 -3.63 -16.17
C LYS A 120 -4.30 -3.16 -15.00
N LEU A 121 -4.20 -3.84 -13.85
CA LEU A 121 -4.93 -3.48 -12.64
C LEU A 121 -4.62 -2.04 -12.20
N LEU A 122 -3.34 -1.68 -12.15
CA LEU A 122 -2.89 -0.35 -11.73
C LEU A 122 -3.32 0.74 -12.71
N GLN A 123 -3.21 0.49 -14.02
CA GLN A 123 -3.66 1.41 -15.05
C GLN A 123 -5.17 1.64 -14.98
N GLN A 124 -5.96 0.59 -14.76
CA GLN A 124 -7.40 0.72 -14.57
C GLN A 124 -7.72 1.51 -13.30
N GLN A 125 -7.02 1.24 -12.20
CA GLN A 125 -7.18 1.95 -10.92
C GLN A 125 -6.92 3.45 -11.10
N GLU A 126 -5.85 3.82 -11.81
CA GLU A 126 -5.49 5.20 -12.11
C GLU A 126 -6.53 5.88 -13.02
N GLN A 127 -6.95 5.22 -14.11
CA GLN A 127 -7.96 5.74 -15.05
C GLN A 127 -9.31 6.00 -14.37
N GLU A 128 -9.69 5.15 -13.43
CA GLU A 128 -10.94 5.30 -12.66
C GLU A 128 -10.78 6.25 -11.45
N ASN A 129 -9.65 6.95 -11.31
CA ASN A 129 -9.34 7.86 -10.19
C ASN A 129 -9.53 7.22 -8.82
N ARG A 130 -9.13 5.95 -8.68
CA ARG A 130 -9.13 5.22 -7.41
C ARG A 130 -7.73 5.17 -6.81
N LEU A 131 -7.67 5.07 -5.49
CA LEU A 131 -6.42 5.20 -4.74
C LEU A 131 -5.45 4.05 -5.04
N ILE A 132 -4.17 4.41 -5.27
CA ILE A 132 -3.03 3.50 -5.36
C ILE A 132 -2.07 3.86 -4.24
N ALA A 133 -1.66 2.87 -3.44
CA ALA A 133 -0.68 3.04 -2.37
C ALA A 133 0.54 2.15 -2.62
N ALA A 134 1.74 2.72 -2.51
CA ALA A 134 2.99 2.00 -2.68
C ALA A 134 3.94 2.28 -1.52
N ILE A 135 4.53 1.22 -0.97
CA ILE A 135 5.37 1.29 0.23
C ILE A 135 6.80 0.89 -0.13
N CYS A 136 7.80 1.56 0.46
CA CYS A 136 9.21 1.18 0.45
C CYS A 136 9.79 1.07 -0.98
N ALA A 137 10.00 -0.14 -1.50
CA ALA A 137 10.51 -0.38 -2.85
C ALA A 137 9.41 -0.42 -3.93
N ALA A 138 8.14 -0.55 -3.56
CA ALA A 138 7.03 -0.73 -4.52
C ALA A 138 6.83 0.42 -5.52
N PRO A 139 7.21 1.69 -5.27
CA PRO A 139 7.16 2.74 -6.29
C PRO A 139 7.92 2.40 -7.58
N THR A 140 8.93 1.52 -7.54
CA THR A 140 9.61 1.03 -8.74
C THR A 140 8.69 0.23 -9.67
N ALA A 141 7.77 -0.55 -9.10
CA ALA A 141 6.77 -1.27 -9.88
C ALA A 141 5.76 -0.30 -10.53
N LEU A 142 5.34 0.76 -9.83
CA LEU A 142 4.48 1.78 -10.42
C LEU A 142 5.15 2.45 -11.62
N LYS A 143 6.44 2.79 -11.50
CA LYS A 143 7.23 3.33 -12.62
C LYS A 143 7.24 2.37 -13.82
N ALA A 144 7.52 1.08 -13.58
CA ALA A 144 7.58 0.07 -14.64
C ALA A 144 6.27 -0.01 -15.45
N HIS A 145 5.13 0.24 -14.82
CA HIS A 145 3.81 0.23 -15.45
C HIS A 145 3.31 1.60 -15.92
N GLY A 146 4.13 2.64 -15.86
CA GLY A 146 3.78 3.95 -16.36
C GLY A 146 2.86 4.77 -15.46
N ILE A 147 2.68 4.38 -14.19
CA ILE A 147 1.75 4.97 -13.24
C ILE A 147 2.32 6.25 -12.61
N ALA A 148 1.48 7.25 -12.36
CA ALA A 148 1.78 8.49 -11.63
C ALA A 148 2.95 9.31 -12.21
N LYS A 149 3.15 9.30 -13.52
CA LYS A 149 4.25 10.02 -14.18
C LYS A 149 4.28 11.51 -13.81
N GLY A 150 5.45 12.01 -13.39
CA GLY A 150 5.67 13.41 -13.03
C GLY A 150 5.08 13.81 -11.67
N LYS A 151 4.44 12.88 -10.95
CA LYS A 151 3.92 13.11 -9.61
C LYS A 151 5.02 13.12 -8.55
N GLN A 152 4.69 13.62 -7.37
CA GLN A 152 5.55 13.56 -6.21
C GLN A 152 5.60 12.13 -5.65
N VAL A 153 6.80 11.67 -5.28
CA VAL A 153 7.02 10.31 -4.76
C VAL A 153 7.98 10.31 -3.58
N THR A 154 7.83 9.36 -2.71
CA THR A 154 8.85 8.92 -1.76
C THR A 154 8.97 7.40 -1.80
N SER A 155 10.11 6.86 -1.36
CA SER A 155 10.37 5.42 -1.38
C SER A 155 11.41 5.03 -0.33
N TYR A 156 11.75 3.75 -0.27
CA TYR A 156 12.99 3.33 0.36
C TYR A 156 14.19 4.04 -0.31
N PRO A 157 15.12 4.64 0.47
CA PRO A 157 16.14 5.52 -0.09
C PRO A 157 17.01 4.90 -1.17
N ALA A 158 17.34 3.60 -1.06
CA ALA A 158 18.13 2.94 -2.09
C ALA A 158 17.44 2.87 -3.47
N MET A 159 16.15 3.17 -3.55
CA MET A 159 15.40 3.21 -4.82
C MET A 159 15.37 4.60 -5.44
N LYS A 160 15.88 5.64 -4.75
CA LYS A 160 15.80 7.03 -5.17
C LYS A 160 16.31 7.24 -6.60
N ASP A 161 17.50 6.77 -6.89
CA ASP A 161 18.16 7.00 -8.19
C ASP A 161 17.38 6.35 -9.36
N GLN A 162 16.61 5.31 -9.07
CA GLN A 162 15.75 4.65 -10.06
C GLN A 162 14.45 5.41 -10.31
N LEU A 163 14.11 6.41 -9.51
CA LEU A 163 12.81 7.09 -9.54
C LEU A 163 12.89 8.56 -9.96
N THR A 164 14.06 9.20 -9.81
CA THR A 164 14.22 10.64 -10.02
C THR A 164 14.06 11.11 -11.47
N ASP A 165 14.25 10.22 -12.44
CA ASP A 165 14.05 10.48 -13.87
C ASP A 165 12.56 10.49 -14.28
N TYR A 166 11.71 9.93 -13.43
CA TYR A 166 10.30 9.71 -13.73
C TYR A 166 9.35 10.50 -12.82
N TYR A 167 9.76 10.71 -11.55
CA TYR A 167 8.99 11.35 -10.49
C TYR A 167 9.70 12.58 -9.92
N LYS A 168 8.94 13.42 -9.22
CA LYS A 168 9.48 14.46 -8.33
C LYS A 168 9.74 13.85 -6.96
N TYR A 169 10.97 13.42 -6.70
CA TYR A 169 11.31 12.71 -5.47
C TYR A 169 11.36 13.64 -4.26
N LEU A 170 10.69 13.26 -3.18
CA LEU A 170 10.68 13.94 -1.88
C LEU A 170 11.27 13.04 -0.79
N GLU A 171 11.91 13.66 0.22
CA GLU A 171 12.48 12.93 1.36
C GLU A 171 11.49 12.72 2.51
N ASP A 172 10.26 13.15 2.34
CA ASP A 172 9.20 12.99 3.34
C ASP A 172 8.88 11.52 3.60
N LYS A 173 8.38 11.22 4.82
CA LYS A 173 7.99 9.86 5.19
C LYS A 173 6.73 9.39 4.47
N VAL A 174 5.87 10.32 4.11
CA VAL A 174 4.61 10.08 3.42
C VAL A 174 4.41 11.17 2.40
N VAL A 175 4.09 10.79 1.18
CA VAL A 175 3.79 11.70 0.08
C VAL A 175 2.45 11.31 -0.53
N THR A 176 1.56 12.29 -0.70
CA THR A 176 0.28 12.11 -1.38
C THR A 176 0.20 13.09 -2.54
N ASP A 177 -0.07 12.61 -3.75
CA ASP A 177 -0.29 13.45 -4.93
C ASP A 177 -1.47 12.91 -5.75
N GLY A 178 -2.62 13.58 -5.65
CA GLY A 178 -3.87 13.10 -6.23
C GLY A 178 -4.34 11.79 -5.61
N MET A 179 -4.52 10.78 -6.42
CA MET A 179 -4.94 9.44 -5.99
C MET A 179 -3.75 8.49 -5.73
N HIS A 180 -2.55 9.03 -5.50
CA HIS A 180 -1.36 8.24 -5.22
C HIS A 180 -0.85 8.53 -3.82
N LEU A 181 -0.59 7.46 -3.06
CA LEU A 181 -0.04 7.50 -1.71
C LEU A 181 1.27 6.72 -1.68
N PHE A 182 2.35 7.38 -1.31
CA PHE A 182 3.67 6.79 -1.19
C PHE A 182 4.16 6.84 0.25
N ILE A 183 4.72 5.75 0.73
CA ILE A 183 5.18 5.62 2.11
C ILE A 183 6.63 5.15 2.12
N LYS A 184 7.48 5.96 2.75
CA LYS A 184 8.87 5.61 3.03
C LYS A 184 8.90 4.75 4.31
N PHE A 185 9.26 3.49 4.16
CA PHE A 185 9.40 2.59 5.29
C PHE A 185 10.88 2.34 5.59
N TYR A 186 11.29 2.52 6.84
CA TYR A 186 12.61 2.21 7.34
C TYR A 186 12.52 1.14 8.41
N LEU A 187 13.07 -0.02 8.13
CA LEU A 187 13.53 -0.93 9.17
C LEU A 187 15.00 -0.64 9.42
N LEU A 188 15.27 0.21 10.40
CA LEU A 188 16.63 0.34 10.93
C LEU A 188 16.95 -0.91 11.75
N CYS A 189 17.38 -1.95 11.07
CA CYS A 189 18.00 -3.09 11.71
C CYS A 189 19.49 -2.77 11.90
N ASN A 190 19.82 -1.93 12.87
CA ASN A 190 21.16 -1.94 13.44
C ASN A 190 21.23 -3.14 14.40
N LYS A 191 22.30 -3.87 14.36
CA LYS A 191 22.63 -5.22 14.88
C LYS A 191 21.99 -5.66 16.22
N TYR A 192 21.25 -4.83 16.96
CA TYR A 192 20.76 -5.15 18.31
C TYR A 192 19.41 -4.57 18.74
N PHE A 193 18.69 -3.73 17.96
CA PHE A 193 17.40 -3.21 18.41
C PHE A 193 16.44 -2.88 17.26
N ILE A 194 15.23 -3.43 17.33
CA ILE A 194 14.10 -2.96 16.55
C ILE A 194 13.54 -1.74 17.28
N TYR A 195 13.90 -0.53 16.84
CA TYR A 195 13.25 0.69 17.29
C TYR A 195 12.08 1.01 16.37
N ILE A 196 10.89 0.61 16.77
CA ILE A 196 9.67 1.18 16.22
C ILE A 196 9.46 2.51 16.93
N HIS A 197 9.86 3.60 16.32
CA HIS A 197 9.65 4.92 16.87
C HIS A 197 8.22 5.36 16.56
N PHE A 198 7.34 5.10 17.52
CA PHE A 198 5.99 5.67 17.52
C PHE A 198 6.07 7.07 18.14
N ARG A 199 5.88 8.11 17.34
CA ARG A 199 5.47 9.45 17.81
C ARG A 199 4.13 9.81 17.23
#